data_9636815894bf2128a51ba818f811c750
#
_entry.id   9636815894bf2128a51ba818f811c750
#
_cell.length_a   1.000
_cell.length_b   1.000
_cell.length_c   1.000
_cell.angle_alpha   90.00
_cell.angle_beta   90.00
_cell.angle_gamma   90.00
#
_symmetry.space_group_name_H-M   'P 1'
#
loop_
_entity.id
_entity.type
_entity.pdbx_description
1 polymer ?
#
loop_
_entity_poly.entity_id
_entity_poly.type
_entity_poly.pdbx_seq_one_letter_code
_entity_poly.pdbx_strand_id
1 'polypeptide(L)'
;MSKSVGPVLRMSDDVDGIVAAIVDDNPGQEVIVVDRGAYTRVSGDGELRVTRQSIERHLGRDFAMRQLEGLMTSFAGRIEMTSEEVRWRLKRENPT
;
A
#
# COMPACT_ATOMS: atom_id res chain seq x y z
N MET A 1 -19.88 -7.47 3.66
CA MET A 1 -18.96 -6.38 4.01
C MET A 1 -17.64 -6.58 3.32
N SER A 2 -17.07 -5.49 2.85
CA SER A 2 -15.78 -5.56 2.17
C SER A 2 -14.66 -5.77 3.19
N LYS A 3 -13.75 -6.70 2.88
CA LYS A 3 -12.52 -6.91 3.65
C LYS A 3 -11.32 -6.27 2.97
N SER A 4 -11.55 -5.46 1.95
CA SER A 4 -10.47 -4.83 1.19
C SER A 4 -9.79 -3.76 2.02
N VAL A 5 -8.48 -3.81 2.04
CA VAL A 5 -7.65 -2.80 2.70
C VAL A 5 -6.54 -2.39 1.74
N GLY A 6 -6.00 -1.21 1.92
CA GLY A 6 -4.88 -0.74 1.13
C GLY A 6 -4.98 0.73 0.78
N PRO A 7 -3.96 1.25 0.10
CA PRO A 7 -3.83 2.67 -0.17
C PRO A 7 -4.53 3.11 -1.45
N VAL A 8 -4.84 4.41 -1.51
CA VAL A 8 -5.14 5.12 -2.74
C VAL A 8 -3.98 6.07 -2.98
N LEU A 9 -3.27 5.86 -4.08
CA LEU A 9 -2.06 6.61 -4.41
C LEU A 9 -2.36 7.58 -5.55
N ARG A 10 -2.01 8.84 -5.36
CA ARG A 10 -2.16 9.79 -6.46
C ARG A 10 -1.11 9.52 -7.53
N MET A 11 -1.40 9.94 -8.77
CA MET A 11 -0.52 9.74 -9.90
C MET A 11 0.88 10.30 -9.62
N SER A 12 1.89 9.50 -9.91
CA SER A 12 3.28 9.84 -9.70
C SER A 12 4.12 8.86 -10.51
N ASP A 13 5.33 9.27 -10.88
CA ASP A 13 6.28 8.38 -11.55
C ASP A 13 6.66 7.17 -10.69
N ASP A 14 6.45 7.26 -9.37
CA ASP A 14 6.84 6.20 -8.45
C ASP A 14 5.75 5.14 -8.24
N VAL A 15 4.53 5.38 -8.71
CA VAL A 15 3.39 4.52 -8.39
C VAL A 15 3.60 3.09 -8.88
N ASP A 16 4.07 2.92 -10.11
CA ASP A 16 4.26 1.57 -10.65
C ASP A 16 5.25 0.75 -9.82
N GLY A 17 6.34 1.39 -9.37
CA GLY A 17 7.32 0.72 -8.52
C GLY A 17 6.76 0.39 -7.15
N ILE A 18 5.97 1.30 -6.58
CA ILE A 18 5.33 1.06 -5.28
C ILE A 18 4.33 -0.10 -5.38
N VAL A 19 3.53 -0.14 -6.45
CA VAL A 19 2.58 -1.23 -6.68
C VAL A 19 3.33 -2.56 -6.81
N ALA A 20 4.42 -2.60 -7.58
CA ALA A 20 5.21 -3.81 -7.74
C ALA A 20 5.77 -4.28 -6.39
N ALA A 21 6.21 -3.34 -5.54
CA ALA A 21 6.71 -3.67 -4.22
C ALA A 21 5.59 -4.27 -3.34
N ILE A 22 4.39 -3.73 -3.42
CA ILE A 22 3.24 -4.26 -2.67
C ILE A 22 2.96 -5.69 -3.12
N VAL A 23 2.96 -5.94 -4.42
CA VAL A 23 2.73 -7.29 -4.93
C VAL A 23 3.80 -8.25 -4.41
N ASP A 24 5.06 -7.86 -4.45
CA ASP A 24 6.17 -8.70 -3.99
C ASP A 24 6.08 -9.02 -2.49
N ASP A 25 5.63 -8.07 -1.69
CA ASP A 25 5.60 -8.24 -0.23
C ASP A 25 4.36 -8.99 0.26
N ASN A 26 3.45 -9.33 -0.65
CA ASN A 26 2.22 -10.06 -0.29
C ASN A 26 2.08 -11.32 -1.16
N PRO A 27 3.06 -12.23 -1.09
CA PRO A 27 3.00 -13.45 -1.91
C PRO A 27 1.82 -14.32 -1.47
N GLY A 28 1.23 -14.99 -2.45
CA GLY A 28 0.10 -15.87 -2.18
C GLY A 28 -1.22 -15.15 -2.00
N GLN A 29 -1.22 -13.84 -2.12
CA GLN A 29 -2.42 -13.02 -2.00
C GLN A 29 -2.69 -12.28 -3.30
N GLU A 30 -3.95 -12.22 -3.69
CA GLU A 30 -4.33 -11.43 -4.84
C GLU A 30 -4.33 -9.95 -4.46
N VAL A 31 -3.53 -9.16 -5.15
CA VAL A 31 -3.50 -7.71 -4.99
C VAL A 31 -4.26 -7.10 -6.16
N ILE A 32 -5.30 -6.36 -5.84
CA ILE A 32 -6.15 -5.74 -6.86
C ILE A 32 -5.70 -4.31 -7.07
N VAL A 33 -5.41 -3.96 -8.33
CA VAL A 33 -4.93 -2.64 -8.70
C VAL A 33 -5.92 -2.02 -9.66
N VAL A 34 -6.46 -0.86 -9.31
CA VAL A 34 -7.40 -0.15 -10.17
C VAL A 34 -6.81 1.22 -10.48
N ASP A 35 -6.38 1.39 -11.74
CA ASP A 35 -5.83 2.65 -12.22
C ASP A 35 -6.97 3.52 -12.73
N ARG A 36 -7.14 4.68 -12.12
CA ARG A 36 -8.16 5.67 -12.50
C ARG A 36 -7.56 6.91 -13.13
N GLY A 37 -6.30 6.84 -13.56
CA GLY A 37 -5.61 7.99 -14.15
C GLY A 37 -5.05 8.93 -13.09
N ALA A 38 -5.88 9.72 -12.46
CA ALA A 38 -5.45 10.67 -11.43
C ALA A 38 -4.99 9.98 -10.15
N TYR A 39 -5.47 8.75 -9.90
CA TYR A 39 -5.09 7.97 -8.73
C TYR A 39 -5.17 6.48 -9.04
N THR A 40 -4.47 5.70 -8.23
CA THR A 40 -4.47 4.23 -8.32
C THR A 40 -4.88 3.68 -6.96
N ARG A 41 -5.88 2.82 -6.96
CA ARG A 41 -6.30 2.12 -5.75
C ARG A 41 -5.65 0.74 -5.72
N VAL A 42 -5.03 0.41 -4.60
CA VAL A 42 -4.40 -0.89 -4.40
C VAL A 42 -5.06 -1.54 -3.20
N SER A 43 -5.55 -2.75 -3.36
CA SER A 43 -6.25 -3.41 -2.26
C SER A 43 -5.94 -4.90 -2.19
N GLY A 44 -6.06 -5.41 -0.98
CA GLY A 44 -5.95 -6.83 -0.69
C GLY A 44 -6.97 -7.22 0.36
N ASP A 45 -7.18 -8.52 0.52
CA ASP A 45 -8.19 -9.05 1.43
C ASP A 45 -7.60 -9.20 2.83
N GLY A 46 -8.06 -8.38 3.74
CA GLY A 46 -7.72 -8.46 5.16
C GLY A 46 -6.44 -7.76 5.59
N GLU A 47 -5.40 -7.84 4.79
CA GLU A 47 -4.13 -7.21 5.13
C GLU A 47 -3.28 -6.99 3.87
N LEU A 48 -2.58 -5.88 3.83
CA LEU A 48 -1.51 -5.61 2.87
C LEU A 48 -0.33 -5.02 3.62
N ARG A 49 0.86 -5.27 3.10
CA ARG A 49 2.07 -4.64 3.63
C ARG A 49 3.00 -4.26 2.49
N VAL A 50 3.87 -3.30 2.76
CA VAL A 50 4.96 -2.96 1.85
C VAL A 50 6.14 -2.49 2.67
N THR A 51 7.34 -2.91 2.29
CA THR A 51 8.56 -2.50 2.97
C THR A 51 9.27 -1.42 2.16
N ARG A 52 10.01 -0.56 2.88
CA ARG A 52 10.87 0.43 2.25
C ARG A 52 11.87 -0.24 1.31
N GLN A 53 12.45 -1.35 1.76
CA GLN A 53 13.45 -2.08 0.97
C GLN A 53 12.89 -2.54 -0.38
N SER A 54 11.68 -3.07 -0.40
CA SER A 54 11.06 -3.51 -1.64
C SER A 54 10.78 -2.34 -2.57
N ILE A 55 10.32 -1.21 -2.02
CA ILE A 55 10.08 -0.02 -2.82
C ILE A 55 11.39 0.46 -3.43
N GLU A 56 12.46 0.54 -2.64
CA GLU A 56 13.77 0.98 -3.12
C GLU A 56 14.29 0.07 -4.22
N ARG A 57 14.08 -1.24 -4.06
CA ARG A 57 14.51 -2.19 -5.08
C ARG A 57 13.82 -1.94 -6.43
N HIS A 58 12.53 -1.66 -6.41
CA HIS A 58 11.78 -1.41 -7.63
C HIS A 58 12.04 -0.03 -8.22
N LEU A 59 12.28 0.96 -7.39
CA LEU A 59 12.56 2.31 -7.86
C LEU A 59 14.02 2.50 -8.26
N GLY A 60 14.93 1.67 -7.75
CA GLY A 60 16.37 1.79 -8.00
C GLY A 60 17.00 2.99 -7.31
N ARG A 61 16.40 3.45 -6.21
CA ARG A 61 16.91 4.60 -5.45
C ARG A 61 16.37 4.57 -4.02
N ASP A 62 16.96 5.39 -3.17
CA ASP A 62 16.49 5.54 -1.79
C ASP A 62 15.07 6.10 -1.76
N PHE A 63 14.29 5.66 -0.78
CA PHE A 63 12.92 6.07 -0.62
C PHE A 63 12.58 6.15 0.87
N ALA A 64 12.11 7.31 1.31
CA ALA A 64 11.66 7.46 2.70
C ALA A 64 10.17 7.17 2.79
N MET A 65 9.73 6.48 3.84
CA MET A 65 8.32 6.10 3.97
C MET A 65 7.39 7.30 4.06
N ARG A 66 7.86 8.46 4.53
CA ARG A 66 7.05 9.67 4.50
C ARG A 66 6.74 10.12 3.07
N GLN A 67 7.54 9.71 2.08
CA GLN A 67 7.21 10.00 0.68
C GLN A 67 5.99 9.20 0.26
N LEU A 68 5.87 7.96 0.75
CA LEU A 68 4.65 7.17 0.52
C LEU A 68 3.44 7.85 1.15
N GLU A 69 3.60 8.35 2.37
CA GLU A 69 2.53 9.07 3.05
C GLU A 69 2.06 10.26 2.20
N GLY A 70 3.00 10.99 1.61
CA GLY A 70 2.68 12.14 0.76
C GLY A 70 1.95 11.77 -0.53
N LEU A 71 2.13 10.55 -1.02
CA LEU A 71 1.45 10.06 -2.22
C LEU A 71 0.09 9.44 -1.90
N MET A 72 -0.14 9.05 -0.66
CA MET A 72 -1.35 8.35 -0.25
C MET A 72 -2.44 9.37 0.08
N THR A 73 -3.44 9.47 -0.78
CA THR A 73 -4.54 10.42 -0.60
C THR A 73 -5.57 9.89 0.39
N SER A 74 -5.70 8.57 0.47
CA SER A 74 -6.57 7.90 1.43
C SER A 74 -6.18 6.43 1.49
N PHE A 75 -6.82 5.70 2.36
CA PHE A 75 -6.62 4.25 2.48
C PHE A 75 -7.85 3.63 3.10
N ALA A 76 -8.00 2.33 2.89
CA ALA A 76 -9.04 1.54 3.53
C ALA A 76 -8.41 0.67 4.61
N GLY A 77 -9.11 0.56 5.74
CA GLY A 77 -8.63 -0.22 6.89
C GLY A 77 -7.90 0.65 7.90
N ARG A 78 -7.12 -0.02 8.73
CA ARG A 78 -6.25 0.64 9.72
C ARG A 78 -4.82 0.61 9.21
N ILE A 79 -4.10 1.71 9.36
CA ILE A 79 -2.73 1.82 8.89
C ILE A 79 -1.75 1.81 10.07
N GLU A 80 -0.65 1.08 9.90
CA GLU A 80 0.48 1.08 10.81
C GLU A 80 1.73 1.37 10.00
N MET A 81 2.39 2.48 10.30
CA MET A 81 3.55 2.92 9.53
C MET A 81 4.77 3.08 10.43
N THR A 82 5.88 2.51 9.99
CA THR A 82 7.20 2.73 10.60
C THR A 82 8.13 3.29 9.52
N SER A 83 9.38 3.55 9.89
CA SER A 83 10.36 3.98 8.89
C SER A 83 10.72 2.88 7.89
N GLU A 84 10.36 1.62 8.18
CA GLU A 84 10.76 0.47 7.38
C GLU A 84 9.61 -0.22 6.65
N GLU A 85 8.37 -0.05 7.11
CA GLU A 85 7.24 -0.71 6.47
C GLU A 85 5.92 -0.03 6.79
N VAL A 86 4.93 -0.34 5.96
CA VAL A 86 3.54 0.06 6.18
C VAL A 86 2.68 -1.18 6.10
N ARG A 87 1.70 -1.28 6.99
CA ARG A 87 0.69 -2.33 6.96
C ARG A 87 -0.68 -1.70 6.96
N TRP A 88 -1.56 -2.25 6.14
CA TRP A 88 -2.99 -1.92 6.12
C TRP A 88 -3.74 -3.15 6.58
N ARG A 89 -4.57 -3.01 7.61
CA ARG A 89 -5.31 -4.13 8.21
C ARG A 89 -6.77 -3.76 8.37
N LEU A 90 -7.60 -4.78 8.47
CA LEU A 90 -9.00 -4.55 8.81
C LEU A 90 -9.09 -3.83 10.15
N LYS A 91 -10.06 -2.91 10.24
CA LYS A 91 -10.36 -2.28 11.52
C LYS A 91 -10.87 -3.34 12.47
N ARG A 92 -10.32 -3.36 13.68
CA ARG A 92 -10.77 -4.28 14.70
C ARG A 92 -12.12 -3.81 15.23
N GLU A 93 -13.14 -4.67 15.14
CA GLU A 93 -14.38 -4.40 15.81
C GLU A 93 -14.21 -4.62 17.29
N ASN A 94 -14.76 -3.70 18.10
CA ASN A 94 -14.76 -3.87 19.53
C ASN A 94 -15.71 -4.99 19.88
N PRO A 95 -15.21 -6.08 20.47
CA PRO A 95 -16.12 -7.07 21.00
C PRO A 95 -16.78 -6.49 22.23
N THR A 96 -18.05 -6.45 22.22
CA THR A 96 -18.80 -5.99 23.40
C THR A 96 -19.45 -7.17 24.04
#